data_5764d230e9c4249cc009480f142b85ca
#
_entry.id   5764d230e9c4249cc009480f142b85ca
#
_cell.length_a   1.000
_cell.length_b   1.000
_cell.length_c   1.000
_cell.angle_alpha   90.00
_cell.angle_beta   90.00
_cell.angle_gamma   90.00
#
_symmetry.space_group_name_H-M   'P 1'
#
loop_
_entity.id
_entity.type
_entity.pdbx_description
1 polymer ?
#
loop_
_entity_poly.entity_id
_entity_poly.type
_entity_poly.pdbx_seq_one_letter_code
_entity_poly.pdbx_strand_id
1 'polypeptide(L)'
;MTKARDIADNAGQGGGGNKNLVINGAMQVSQRHGTSSVQLSATEQYLVDRFFNDTGSNFNISADAVQSSDAPSGFANSLKLSCDAVTTPTSVQNGCITTLIEGQDCQRLAFGTSDAKDVTLSFYAKSSSQNSGHTYGIMLGAYLNGTRNAQVKSFTVTDSWQRFTITFNGTGTVTSTAINNDNANGMQISFSLAAGSSDQVSYSTWTNDTGLKGFTGQDNFFDNTNNEFYLTGVQLEVGDKATDFEHMSFADELQKCLRYFTKTYDMDVFVGHSGDDYDGSMAQRSISSTSSNQLGEPFSVRMRAMPTVTFYGPTPATNTAGTIRGSGNAAITANLGGNSNERTVYVQFTSNQSYSYISAHYTADAEL
;
A
#
# COMPACT_ATOMS: atom_id res chain seq x y z
N MET A 1 31.78 -1.39 22.98
CA MET A 1 31.93 -2.54 22.04
C MET A 1 32.86 -2.08 20.92
N THR A 2 33.75 -2.92 20.42
CA THR A 2 34.73 -2.53 19.42
C THR A 2 34.08 -2.57 18.02
N LYS A 3 34.46 -1.62 17.12
CA LYS A 3 34.01 -1.60 15.71
C LYS A 3 34.14 -2.96 14.99
N ALA A 4 35.07 -3.80 15.40
CA ALA A 4 35.24 -5.15 14.83
C ALA A 4 34.09 -6.10 15.18
N ARG A 5 33.45 -5.95 16.34
CA ARG A 5 32.28 -6.73 16.73
C ARG A 5 31.03 -6.27 15.99
N ASP A 6 30.88 -4.96 15.83
CA ASP A 6 29.77 -4.38 15.03
C ASP A 6 29.86 -4.81 13.54
N ILE A 7 31.09 -4.93 12.99
CA ILE A 7 31.30 -5.44 11.63
C ILE A 7 31.00 -6.95 11.55
N ALA A 8 31.37 -7.74 12.56
CA ALA A 8 31.11 -9.18 12.57
C ALA A 8 29.62 -9.49 12.76
N ASP A 9 28.94 -8.74 13.63
CA ASP A 9 27.50 -8.88 13.85
C ASP A 9 26.68 -8.41 12.62
N ASN A 10 27.20 -7.45 11.82
CA ASN A 10 26.60 -7.02 10.55
C ASN A 10 27.02 -7.87 9.34
N ALA A 11 28.18 -8.52 9.35
CA ALA A 11 28.66 -9.36 8.25
C ALA A 11 27.82 -10.65 8.08
N GLY A 12 27.12 -11.08 9.14
CA GLY A 12 26.18 -12.20 9.08
C GLY A 12 24.77 -11.82 8.57
N GLN A 13 24.48 -10.55 8.42
CA GLN A 13 23.17 -10.06 7.95
C GLN A 13 23.15 -9.69 6.45
N GLY A 14 24.00 -10.32 5.65
CA GLY A 14 23.88 -10.32 4.19
C GLY A 14 24.22 -8.99 3.53
N GLY A 15 25.41 -8.92 2.98
CA GLY A 15 25.71 -7.94 1.95
C GLY A 15 24.78 -8.15 0.76
N GLY A 16 24.11 -7.09 0.34
CA GLY A 16 23.43 -7.00 -0.95
C GLY A 16 21.91 -7.04 -0.88
N GLY A 17 21.30 -5.87 -0.86
CA GLY A 17 19.96 -5.56 -1.37
C GLY A 17 18.77 -6.41 -0.86
N ASN A 18 17.71 -5.76 -0.39
CA ASN A 18 16.45 -6.33 0.09
C ASN A 18 16.44 -6.82 1.56
N LYS A 19 17.09 -6.13 2.48
CA LYS A 19 16.84 -6.37 3.90
C LYS A 19 15.46 -5.88 4.32
N ASN A 20 15.00 -4.74 3.75
CA ASN A 20 13.66 -4.23 3.99
C ASN A 20 12.62 -5.09 3.25
N LEU A 21 11.64 -5.62 3.99
CA LEU A 21 10.51 -6.37 3.45
C LEU A 21 9.39 -5.45 2.93
N VAL A 22 9.36 -4.20 3.38
CA VAL A 22 8.33 -3.23 3.01
C VAL A 22 8.69 -2.56 1.68
N ILE A 23 7.76 -2.55 0.75
CA ILE A 23 7.85 -1.83 -0.52
C ILE A 23 7.30 -0.42 -0.31
N ASN A 24 7.96 0.58 -0.90
CA ASN A 24 7.62 2.00 -0.81
C ASN A 24 7.66 2.56 0.63
N GLY A 25 8.50 2.00 1.47
CA GLY A 25 8.62 2.44 2.87
C GLY A 25 9.03 3.91 3.05
N ALA A 26 9.68 4.52 2.06
CA ALA A 26 10.02 5.94 2.03
C ALA A 26 8.92 6.83 1.42
N MET A 27 7.75 6.30 1.11
CA MET A 27 6.59 7.02 0.54
C MET A 27 6.91 7.77 -0.77
N GLN A 28 7.84 7.24 -1.58
CA GLN A 28 8.32 7.91 -2.80
C GLN A 28 7.37 7.77 -3.98
N VAL A 29 6.64 6.66 -4.06
CA VAL A 29 5.78 6.32 -5.19
C VAL A 29 4.32 6.55 -4.82
N SER A 30 3.61 7.35 -5.61
CA SER A 30 2.17 7.63 -5.47
C SER A 30 1.52 7.70 -6.85
N GLN A 31 1.33 6.53 -7.49
CA GLN A 31 0.81 6.47 -8.86
C GLN A 31 -0.66 6.89 -8.95
N ARG A 32 -1.48 6.58 -7.94
CA ARG A 32 -2.93 6.83 -7.97
C ARG A 32 -3.28 8.29 -7.81
N HIS A 33 -2.57 9.00 -6.93
CA HIS A 33 -2.94 10.36 -6.50
C HIS A 33 -1.84 11.40 -6.73
N GLY A 34 -0.59 10.98 -7.00
CA GLY A 34 0.54 11.89 -7.04
C GLY A 34 0.65 12.66 -5.72
N THR A 35 0.69 14.00 -5.81
CA THR A 35 0.66 14.91 -4.66
C THR A 35 -0.74 15.47 -4.36
N SER A 36 -1.78 14.95 -5.01
CA SER A 36 -3.16 15.34 -4.73
C SER A 36 -3.66 14.68 -3.46
N SER A 37 -4.48 15.41 -2.70
CA SER A 37 -5.14 14.88 -1.51
C SER A 37 -6.22 13.87 -1.90
N VAL A 38 -6.36 12.81 -1.12
CA VAL A 38 -7.44 11.83 -1.20
C VAL A 38 -8.25 11.84 0.09
N GLN A 39 -9.56 12.07 -0.06
CA GLN A 39 -10.50 12.00 1.06
C GLN A 39 -10.72 10.55 1.46
N LEU A 40 -10.43 10.21 2.70
CA LEU A 40 -10.65 8.88 3.24
C LEU A 40 -12.14 8.64 3.53
N SER A 41 -12.52 7.38 3.45
CA SER A 41 -13.88 6.91 3.72
C SER A 41 -13.84 5.56 4.44
N ALA A 42 -15.02 4.98 4.69
CA ALA A 42 -15.13 3.64 5.25
C ALA A 42 -14.67 2.52 4.30
N THR A 43 -14.42 2.84 3.02
CA THR A 43 -13.88 1.88 2.05
C THR A 43 -12.37 1.94 2.01
N GLU A 44 -11.76 0.80 1.81
CA GLU A 44 -10.32 0.68 1.61
C GLU A 44 -9.86 1.45 0.38
N GLN A 45 -8.83 2.28 0.55
CA GLN A 45 -8.25 3.12 -0.50
C GLN A 45 -6.74 3.19 -0.32
N TYR A 46 -5.98 3.03 -1.43
CA TYR A 46 -4.54 3.24 -1.41
C TYR A 46 -4.23 4.73 -1.35
N LEU A 47 -3.40 5.13 -0.40
CA LEU A 47 -3.03 6.52 -0.09
C LEU A 47 -1.78 6.93 -0.87
N VAL A 48 -0.75 6.13 -0.79
CA VAL A 48 0.40 6.03 -1.66
C VAL A 48 0.55 4.57 -2.04
N ASP A 49 1.36 4.25 -3.03
CA ASP A 49 1.53 2.87 -3.45
C ASP A 49 1.91 1.97 -2.27
N ARG A 50 1.24 0.82 -2.16
CA ARG A 50 1.40 -0.20 -1.12
C ARG A 50 0.89 0.16 0.29
N PHE A 51 0.47 1.41 0.54
CA PHE A 51 -0.11 1.81 1.81
C PHE A 51 -1.56 2.27 1.62
N PHE A 52 -2.46 1.70 2.38
CA PHE A 52 -3.90 1.96 2.27
C PHE A 52 -4.54 2.22 3.65
N ASN A 53 -5.69 2.90 3.64
CA ASN A 53 -6.53 2.96 4.83
C ASN A 53 -7.29 1.65 4.97
N ASP A 54 -7.16 1.02 6.12
CA ASP A 54 -7.83 -0.21 6.48
C ASP A 54 -8.79 0.07 7.64
N THR A 55 -10.10 -0.12 7.40
CA THR A 55 -11.14 0.23 8.37
C THR A 55 -11.91 -1.00 8.80
N GLY A 56 -11.75 -1.37 10.06
CA GLY A 56 -12.55 -2.44 10.66
C GLY A 56 -14.02 -2.02 10.88
N SER A 57 -14.94 -2.93 10.55
CA SER A 57 -16.38 -2.75 10.80
C SER A 57 -16.97 -1.47 10.22
N ASN A 58 -16.52 -1.08 9.01
CA ASN A 58 -16.97 0.12 8.29
C ASN A 58 -16.86 1.40 9.14
N PHE A 59 -15.76 1.58 9.84
CA PHE A 59 -15.49 2.83 10.56
C PHE A 59 -15.43 3.99 9.56
N ASN A 60 -16.38 4.88 9.65
CA ASN A 60 -16.46 6.04 8.76
C ASN A 60 -15.46 7.09 9.21
N ILE A 61 -14.22 6.96 8.76
CA ILE A 61 -13.16 7.94 8.99
C ILE A 61 -13.37 9.15 8.07
N SER A 62 -13.05 10.33 8.58
CA SER A 62 -13.02 11.56 7.80
C SER A 62 -11.67 12.21 8.00
N ALA A 63 -10.82 12.03 7.03
CA ALA A 63 -9.48 12.61 6.97
C ALA A 63 -9.01 12.70 5.52
N ASP A 64 -8.14 13.65 5.25
CA ASP A 64 -7.39 13.74 4.00
C ASP A 64 -6.04 13.04 4.13
N ALA A 65 -5.66 12.30 3.09
CA ALA A 65 -4.33 11.73 2.98
C ALA A 65 -3.61 12.31 1.75
N VAL A 66 -2.32 12.58 1.89
CA VAL A 66 -1.51 13.15 0.80
C VAL A 66 -0.04 12.70 0.91
N GLN A 67 0.62 12.51 -0.24
CA GLN A 67 2.08 12.45 -0.28
C GLN A 67 2.63 13.84 -0.01
N SER A 68 3.31 14.02 1.11
CA SER A 68 3.83 15.30 1.59
C SER A 68 5.35 15.39 1.43
N SER A 69 5.85 16.58 1.13
CA SER A 69 7.30 16.88 1.14
C SER A 69 7.86 17.18 2.55
N ASP A 70 7.00 17.28 3.57
CA ASP A 70 7.45 17.36 4.97
C ASP A 70 7.94 15.99 5.41
N ALA A 71 9.26 15.82 5.48
CA ALA A 71 9.92 14.56 5.78
C ALA A 71 11.18 14.77 6.64
N PRO A 72 11.64 13.77 7.40
CA PRO A 72 12.87 13.87 8.15
C PRO A 72 14.09 13.91 7.22
N SER A 73 15.22 14.38 7.75
CA SER A 73 16.48 14.41 7.00
C SER A 73 16.80 13.04 6.38
N GLY A 74 17.13 13.05 5.09
CA GLY A 74 17.41 11.85 4.30
C GLY A 74 16.20 11.29 3.54
N PHE A 75 14.98 11.80 3.76
CA PHE A 75 13.78 11.41 3.02
C PHE A 75 13.22 12.59 2.21
N ALA A 76 12.66 12.28 1.04
CA ALA A 76 12.01 13.28 0.20
C ALA A 76 10.52 13.42 0.52
N ASN A 77 9.88 12.34 0.96
CA ASN A 77 8.44 12.27 1.12
C ASN A 77 8.02 11.58 2.42
N SER A 78 6.81 11.91 2.86
CA SER A 78 6.06 11.19 3.88
C SER A 78 4.59 11.03 3.44
N LEU A 79 3.89 10.07 4.02
CA LEU A 79 2.44 10.02 4.00
C LEU A 79 1.93 10.92 5.13
N LYS A 80 1.11 11.92 4.79
CA LYS A 80 0.44 12.80 5.75
C LYS A 80 -1.05 12.48 5.79
N LEU A 81 -1.61 12.37 7.00
CA LEU A 81 -3.04 12.37 7.26
C LEU A 81 -3.41 13.65 8.01
N SER A 82 -4.56 14.26 7.65
CA SER A 82 -5.17 15.39 8.35
C SER A 82 -6.61 15.04 8.69
N CYS A 83 -6.99 15.17 9.97
CA CYS A 83 -8.34 14.87 10.41
C CYS A 83 -9.31 15.98 9.98
N ASP A 84 -10.39 15.65 9.27
CA ASP A 84 -11.39 16.63 8.80
C ASP A 84 -12.61 16.72 9.70
N ALA A 85 -13.01 15.59 10.31
CA ALA A 85 -14.15 15.56 11.22
C ALA A 85 -13.89 14.66 12.42
N VAL A 86 -14.36 15.13 13.58
CA VAL A 86 -14.29 14.36 14.81
C VAL A 86 -15.17 13.13 14.72
N THR A 87 -14.57 11.95 14.96
CA THR A 87 -15.28 10.67 14.95
C THR A 87 -14.73 9.78 16.07
N THR A 88 -15.63 9.13 16.79
CA THR A 88 -15.25 8.18 17.84
C THR A 88 -15.61 6.77 17.38
N PRO A 89 -14.65 5.82 17.37
CA PRO A 89 -14.94 4.44 16.97
C PRO A 89 -15.88 3.78 17.99
N THR A 90 -16.88 3.04 17.50
CA THR A 90 -17.65 2.12 18.34
C THR A 90 -16.76 0.98 18.82
N SER A 91 -17.29 0.10 19.70
CA SER A 91 -16.48 -0.92 20.37
C SER A 91 -15.67 -1.84 19.43
N VAL A 92 -16.13 -2.04 18.19
CA VAL A 92 -15.52 -2.97 17.21
C VAL A 92 -15.00 -2.28 15.95
N GLN A 93 -14.84 -0.95 15.97
CA GLN A 93 -14.37 -0.18 14.83
C GLN A 93 -12.90 0.19 14.94
N ASN A 94 -12.20 0.20 13.83
CA ASN A 94 -10.77 0.54 13.73
C ASN A 94 -10.49 1.41 12.51
N GLY A 95 -9.49 2.28 12.64
CA GLY A 95 -8.91 3.04 11.54
C GLY A 95 -7.39 2.87 11.54
N CYS A 96 -6.86 2.26 10.50
CA CYS A 96 -5.44 1.94 10.37
C CYS A 96 -4.86 2.45 9.04
N ILE A 97 -3.56 2.71 9.03
CA ILE A 97 -2.74 2.71 7.81
C ILE A 97 -2.06 1.35 7.72
N THR A 98 -2.30 0.63 6.65
CA THR A 98 -1.85 -0.76 6.51
C THR A 98 -0.97 -0.94 5.26
N THR A 99 0.01 -1.84 5.36
CA THR A 99 0.75 -2.40 4.23
C THR A 99 0.86 -3.91 4.37
N LEU A 100 0.83 -4.61 3.23
CA LEU A 100 0.86 -6.08 3.15
C LEU A 100 2.13 -6.55 2.43
N ILE A 101 2.64 -7.71 2.81
CA ILE A 101 3.84 -8.33 2.25
C ILE A 101 3.47 -9.73 1.76
N GLU A 102 3.90 -10.09 0.53
CA GLU A 102 3.65 -11.42 -0.04
C GLU A 102 4.31 -12.54 0.79
N GLY A 103 3.65 -13.69 0.88
CA GLY A 103 4.16 -14.85 1.60
C GLY A 103 5.51 -15.34 1.08
N GLN A 104 5.73 -15.30 -0.24
CA GLN A 104 7.01 -15.68 -0.86
C GLN A 104 8.19 -14.80 -0.40
N ASP A 105 7.96 -13.53 -0.04
CA ASP A 105 9.00 -12.62 0.43
C ASP A 105 9.29 -12.80 1.93
N CYS A 106 8.41 -13.50 2.65
CA CYS A 106 8.51 -13.75 4.09
C CYS A 106 9.26 -15.05 4.46
N GLN A 107 9.65 -15.87 3.49
CA GLN A 107 10.21 -17.22 3.77
C GLN A 107 11.47 -17.19 4.66
N ARG A 108 12.28 -16.13 4.54
CA ARG A 108 13.50 -15.95 5.37
C ARG A 108 13.23 -15.73 6.86
N LEU A 109 11.98 -15.44 7.24
CA LEU A 109 11.57 -15.29 8.64
C LEU A 109 11.44 -16.62 9.36
N ALA A 110 11.24 -17.71 8.63
CA ALA A 110 10.96 -19.06 9.12
C ALA A 110 9.80 -19.11 10.13
N PHE A 111 8.83 -18.19 10.02
CA PHE A 111 7.68 -18.11 10.92
C PHE A 111 6.83 -19.37 10.87
N GLY A 112 6.33 -19.80 12.04
CA GLY A 112 5.62 -21.07 12.23
C GLY A 112 6.54 -22.29 12.41
N THR A 113 7.88 -22.09 12.50
CA THR A 113 8.87 -23.15 12.74
C THR A 113 9.69 -22.87 13.99
N SER A 114 10.47 -23.85 14.43
CA SER A 114 11.42 -23.68 15.55
C SER A 114 12.54 -22.67 15.26
N ASP A 115 12.78 -22.36 13.98
CA ASP A 115 13.84 -21.46 13.53
C ASP A 115 13.33 -20.04 13.28
N ALA A 116 12.08 -19.74 13.70
CA ALA A 116 11.45 -18.44 13.56
C ALA A 116 12.31 -17.34 14.16
N LYS A 117 12.57 -16.31 13.35
CA LYS A 117 13.47 -15.21 13.71
C LYS A 117 12.69 -14.04 14.25
N ASP A 118 13.29 -13.29 15.16
CA ASP A 118 12.76 -11.98 15.54
C ASP A 118 12.80 -11.05 14.33
N VAL A 119 11.89 -10.08 14.30
CA VAL A 119 11.86 -9.02 13.29
C VAL A 119 11.79 -7.67 13.96
N THR A 120 12.43 -6.69 13.37
CA THR A 120 12.41 -5.31 13.87
C THR A 120 11.76 -4.42 12.84
N LEU A 121 10.70 -3.73 13.27
CA LEU A 121 10.06 -2.65 12.53
C LEU A 121 10.69 -1.33 12.96
N SER A 122 11.20 -0.55 12.02
CA SER A 122 11.58 0.84 12.25
C SER A 122 10.86 1.76 11.27
N PHE A 123 10.58 2.99 11.71
CA PHE A 123 9.90 3.99 10.93
C PHE A 123 10.12 5.38 11.53
N TYR A 124 9.85 6.42 10.74
CA TYR A 124 9.78 7.78 11.23
C TYR A 124 8.34 8.25 11.27
N ALA A 125 7.95 8.89 12.36
CA ALA A 125 6.64 9.51 12.50
C ALA A 125 6.73 10.82 13.27
N LYS A 126 5.77 11.70 13.01
CA LYS A 126 5.45 12.89 13.82
C LYS A 126 3.96 13.18 13.78
N SER A 127 3.51 14.07 14.62
CA SER A 127 2.15 14.60 14.67
C SER A 127 2.14 16.11 14.51
N SER A 128 0.95 16.74 14.50
CA SER A 128 0.81 18.16 14.82
C SER A 128 1.03 18.41 16.32
N SER A 129 1.16 19.66 16.71
CA SER A 129 1.22 20.02 18.14
C SER A 129 -0.07 19.65 18.90
N GLN A 130 -1.20 19.54 18.18
CA GLN A 130 -2.51 19.21 18.77
C GLN A 130 -2.54 17.78 19.33
N ASN A 131 -2.00 16.81 18.60
CA ASN A 131 -1.92 15.42 19.02
C ASN A 131 -0.51 14.97 19.41
N SER A 132 0.35 15.93 19.81
CA SER A 132 1.65 15.63 20.40
C SER A 132 1.47 14.95 21.76
N GLY A 133 2.11 13.79 21.93
CA GLY A 133 1.94 12.94 23.11
C GLY A 133 0.88 11.83 22.95
N HIS A 134 0.15 11.79 21.82
CA HIS A 134 -0.77 10.69 21.55
C HIS A 134 -0.01 9.37 21.37
N THR A 135 -0.58 8.32 21.94
CA THR A 135 -0.08 6.94 21.80
C THR A 135 -0.97 6.18 20.83
N TYR A 136 -0.37 5.60 19.82
CA TYR A 136 -1.04 4.79 18.81
C TYR A 136 -0.57 3.34 18.85
N GLY A 137 -1.37 2.43 18.27
CA GLY A 137 -1.06 1.02 18.17
C GLY A 137 -0.29 0.67 16.90
N ILE A 138 0.52 -0.38 16.97
CA ILE A 138 1.05 -1.10 15.81
C ILE A 138 0.70 -2.56 15.96
N MET A 139 0.00 -3.09 14.96
CA MET A 139 -0.23 -4.52 14.81
C MET A 139 0.71 -5.08 13.74
N LEU A 140 1.47 -6.10 14.12
CA LEU A 140 2.17 -6.96 13.18
C LEU A 140 1.42 -8.28 13.07
N GLY A 141 0.88 -8.58 11.89
CA GLY A 141 0.17 -9.82 11.57
C GLY A 141 1.04 -10.75 10.73
N ALA A 142 1.01 -12.04 11.02
CA ALA A 142 1.61 -13.11 10.21
C ALA A 142 0.53 -14.10 9.79
N TYR A 143 0.43 -14.39 8.49
CA TYR A 143 -0.55 -15.32 7.93
C TYR A 143 0.05 -16.73 7.87
N LEU A 144 -0.18 -17.50 8.92
CA LEU A 144 0.30 -18.88 9.03
C LEU A 144 -0.74 -19.82 8.41
N ASN A 145 -0.41 -20.41 7.26
CA ASN A 145 -1.36 -21.19 6.45
C ASN A 145 -2.69 -20.45 6.21
N GLY A 146 -2.60 -19.17 5.85
CA GLY A 146 -3.76 -18.32 5.60
C GLY A 146 -4.50 -17.81 6.84
N THR A 147 -4.08 -18.20 8.05
CA THR A 147 -4.67 -17.73 9.31
C THR A 147 -3.78 -16.67 9.95
N ARG A 148 -4.32 -15.47 10.20
CA ARG A 148 -3.56 -14.39 10.81
C ARG A 148 -3.37 -14.62 12.31
N ASN A 149 -2.11 -14.49 12.73
CA ASN A 149 -1.69 -14.34 14.11
C ASN A 149 -1.06 -12.97 14.27
N ALA A 150 -1.29 -12.28 15.38
CA ALA A 150 -0.86 -10.90 15.57
C ALA A 150 -0.13 -10.69 16.89
N GLN A 151 0.80 -9.74 16.89
CA GLN A 151 1.29 -9.04 18.07
C GLN A 151 0.91 -7.56 17.94
N VAL A 152 0.63 -6.92 19.09
CA VAL A 152 0.27 -5.50 19.13
C VAL A 152 1.18 -4.79 20.11
N LYS A 153 1.79 -3.69 19.66
CA LYS A 153 2.65 -2.80 20.45
C LYS A 153 2.20 -1.35 20.26
N SER A 154 2.83 -0.42 20.95
CA SER A 154 2.48 1.00 20.87
C SER A 154 3.69 1.88 20.67
N PHE A 155 3.44 3.10 20.21
CA PHE A 155 4.41 4.18 20.12
C PHE A 155 3.72 5.52 20.42
N THR A 156 4.47 6.47 20.97
CA THR A 156 3.95 7.79 21.31
C THR A 156 4.59 8.83 20.40
N VAL A 157 3.77 9.56 19.63
CA VAL A 157 4.24 10.57 18.68
C VAL A 157 4.45 11.92 19.36
N THR A 158 5.30 12.75 18.77
CA THR A 158 5.46 14.16 19.10
C THR A 158 5.33 15.03 17.86
N ASP A 159 5.33 16.33 18.01
CA ASP A 159 5.31 17.31 16.89
C ASP A 159 6.65 17.43 16.14
N SER A 160 7.62 16.62 16.51
CA SER A 160 8.93 16.55 15.86
C SER A 160 9.16 15.16 15.28
N TRP A 161 9.85 15.07 14.13
CA TRP A 161 10.23 13.81 13.54
C TRP A 161 11.07 12.95 14.49
N GLN A 162 10.59 11.75 14.75
CA GLN A 162 11.27 10.74 15.57
C GLN A 162 11.37 9.42 14.83
N ARG A 163 12.49 8.72 15.02
CA ARG A 163 12.62 7.33 14.57
C ARG A 163 12.21 6.40 15.68
N PHE A 164 11.26 5.54 15.38
CA PHE A 164 10.80 4.46 16.25
C PHE A 164 11.45 3.14 15.84
N THR A 165 11.67 2.28 16.83
CA THR A 165 12.20 0.92 16.64
C THR A 165 11.45 -0.02 17.55
N ILE A 166 10.81 -1.02 16.98
CA ILE A 166 9.97 -1.98 17.70
C ILE A 166 10.31 -3.38 17.23
N THR A 167 10.79 -4.23 18.13
CA THR A 167 11.10 -5.63 17.84
C THR A 167 9.93 -6.51 18.21
N PHE A 168 9.58 -7.42 17.31
CA PHE A 168 8.59 -8.48 17.49
C PHE A 168 9.29 -9.82 17.51
N ASN A 169 8.95 -10.67 18.47
CA ASN A 169 9.55 -12.00 18.57
C ASN A 169 9.11 -12.88 17.40
N GLY A 170 9.94 -13.81 16.99
CA GLY A 170 9.56 -14.84 16.02
C GLY A 170 8.32 -15.62 16.47
N THR A 171 7.53 -16.13 15.52
CA THR A 171 6.25 -16.82 15.84
C THR A 171 6.45 -18.15 16.59
N GLY A 172 7.65 -18.73 16.55
CA GLY A 172 7.95 -20.01 17.21
C GLY A 172 6.88 -21.08 16.91
N THR A 173 6.46 -21.78 17.94
CA THR A 173 5.52 -22.90 17.87
C THR A 173 4.06 -22.50 18.11
N VAL A 174 3.67 -21.26 17.88
CA VAL A 174 2.26 -20.81 18.10
C VAL A 174 1.26 -21.63 17.27
N THR A 175 1.66 -21.99 16.05
CA THR A 175 0.99 -23.00 15.23
C THR A 175 2.06 -23.80 14.50
N SER A 176 1.86 -25.08 14.28
CA SER A 176 2.80 -25.93 13.53
C SER A 176 2.77 -25.67 12.00
N THR A 177 2.41 -24.47 11.56
CA THR A 177 2.20 -24.12 10.16
C THR A 177 2.97 -22.85 9.80
N ALA A 178 3.73 -22.90 8.72
CA ALA A 178 4.53 -21.79 8.22
C ALA A 178 3.69 -20.79 7.39
N ILE A 179 4.29 -19.63 7.10
CA ILE A 179 3.77 -18.73 6.06
C ILE A 179 3.87 -19.46 4.71
N ASN A 180 2.80 -19.44 3.92
CA ASN A 180 2.79 -20.04 2.59
C ASN A 180 3.80 -19.35 1.67
N ASN A 181 4.47 -20.13 0.83
CA ASN A 181 5.36 -19.60 -0.22
C ASN A 181 4.55 -19.29 -1.48
N ASP A 182 3.74 -18.27 -1.43
CA ASP A 182 2.86 -17.83 -2.53
C ASP A 182 2.78 -16.31 -2.61
N ASN A 183 2.00 -15.81 -3.54
CA ASN A 183 1.76 -14.38 -3.75
C ASN A 183 0.55 -13.84 -2.96
N ALA A 184 0.04 -14.58 -1.98
CA ALA A 184 -0.98 -14.12 -1.05
C ALA A 184 -0.35 -13.40 0.17
N ASN A 185 -1.20 -12.93 1.08
CA ASN A 185 -0.75 -12.23 2.29
C ASN A 185 0.14 -13.12 3.16
N GLY A 186 1.39 -12.73 3.34
CA GLY A 186 2.33 -13.34 4.27
C GLY A 186 2.42 -12.58 5.58
N MET A 187 2.55 -11.25 5.50
CA MET A 187 2.57 -10.38 6.68
C MET A 187 1.77 -9.10 6.46
N GLN A 188 1.34 -8.52 7.56
CA GLN A 188 0.60 -7.25 7.64
C GLN A 188 1.23 -6.35 8.69
N ILE A 189 1.44 -5.08 8.35
CA ILE A 189 1.81 -4.02 9.28
C ILE A 189 0.66 -3.02 9.29
N SER A 190 0.05 -2.78 10.44
CA SER A 190 -1.04 -1.80 10.58
C SER A 190 -0.72 -0.81 11.69
N PHE A 191 -0.65 0.46 11.33
CA PHE A 191 -0.55 1.58 12.25
C PHE A 191 -1.97 1.95 12.66
N SER A 192 -2.39 1.54 13.85
CA SER A 192 -3.73 1.76 14.36
C SER A 192 -3.85 3.17 14.96
N LEU A 193 -4.52 4.06 14.23
CA LEU A 193 -4.74 5.44 14.63
C LEU A 193 -6.04 5.62 15.44
N ALA A 194 -6.96 4.67 15.34
CA ALA A 194 -8.17 4.61 16.16
C ALA A 194 -8.59 3.15 16.35
N ALA A 195 -9.04 2.78 17.54
CA ALA A 195 -9.59 1.47 17.83
C ALA A 195 -10.65 1.55 18.92
N GLY A 196 -11.78 0.89 18.71
CA GLY A 196 -12.83 0.73 19.70
C GLY A 196 -12.42 -0.22 20.83
N SER A 197 -13.12 -0.15 21.94
CA SER A 197 -12.72 -0.80 23.21
C SER A 197 -12.57 -2.33 23.10
N SER A 198 -13.31 -3.01 22.21
CA SER A 198 -13.21 -4.46 22.01
C SER A 198 -12.02 -4.87 21.13
N ASP A 199 -11.45 -3.93 20.42
CA ASP A 199 -10.32 -4.15 19.51
C ASP A 199 -9.00 -3.54 20.04
N GLN A 200 -9.03 -2.93 21.21
CA GLN A 200 -7.83 -2.54 21.95
C GLN A 200 -7.33 -3.72 22.76
N VAL A 201 -6.14 -4.21 22.42
CA VAL A 201 -5.54 -5.43 22.99
C VAL A 201 -4.08 -5.21 23.38
N SER A 202 -3.56 -6.06 24.25
CA SER A 202 -2.15 -6.07 24.67
C SER A 202 -1.49 -7.40 24.33
N TYR A 203 -1.50 -7.78 23.04
CA TYR A 203 -0.90 -9.02 22.57
C TYR A 203 0.63 -8.91 22.56
N SER A 204 1.26 -9.27 23.67
CA SER A 204 2.73 -9.32 23.80
C SER A 204 3.34 -10.56 23.11
N THR A 205 2.53 -11.57 22.85
CA THR A 205 2.88 -12.81 22.11
C THR A 205 1.95 -12.97 20.92
N TRP A 206 2.35 -13.81 19.96
CA TRP A 206 1.53 -14.10 18.79
C TRP A 206 0.20 -14.73 19.20
N THR A 207 -0.88 -14.08 18.85
CA THR A 207 -2.24 -14.50 19.19
C THR A 207 -3.06 -14.64 17.91
N ASN A 208 -3.80 -15.75 17.78
CA ASN A 208 -4.71 -15.95 16.66
C ASN A 208 -5.83 -14.90 16.71
N ASP A 209 -5.84 -13.99 15.76
CA ASP A 209 -6.85 -12.95 15.64
C ASP A 209 -6.99 -12.49 14.19
N THR A 210 -8.22 -12.50 13.69
CA THR A 210 -8.53 -12.11 12.31
C THR A 210 -8.96 -10.65 12.15
N GLY A 211 -9.26 -9.94 13.26
CA GLY A 211 -9.66 -8.54 13.27
C GLY A 211 -8.46 -7.58 13.27
N LEU A 212 -8.64 -6.35 12.82
CA LEU A 212 -7.69 -5.28 13.09
C LEU A 212 -7.68 -5.00 14.59
N LYS A 213 -6.49 -4.72 15.13
CA LYS A 213 -6.32 -4.44 16.54
C LYS A 213 -5.49 -3.19 16.78
N GLY A 214 -5.91 -2.44 17.79
CA GLY A 214 -5.15 -1.36 18.38
C GLY A 214 -4.54 -1.76 19.71
N PHE A 215 -3.74 -0.89 20.29
CA PHE A 215 -3.10 -1.10 21.58
C PHE A 215 -4.04 -0.65 22.71
N THR A 216 -4.09 -1.40 23.79
CA THR A 216 -4.91 -1.04 24.99
C THR A 216 -4.55 0.34 25.52
N GLY A 217 -5.54 1.22 25.55
CA GLY A 217 -5.39 2.59 26.01
C GLY A 217 -4.79 3.56 24.99
N GLN A 218 -4.75 3.17 23.70
CA GLN A 218 -4.33 4.09 22.64
C GLN A 218 -5.29 5.28 22.50
N ASP A 219 -4.76 6.40 22.03
CA ASP A 219 -5.53 7.58 21.70
C ASP A 219 -6.26 7.43 20.36
N ASN A 220 -7.24 8.31 20.13
CA ASN A 220 -8.00 8.39 18.89
C ASN A 220 -7.50 9.57 18.05
N PHE A 221 -6.94 9.28 16.86
CA PHE A 221 -6.52 10.32 15.92
C PHE A 221 -7.68 11.22 15.46
N PHE A 222 -8.89 10.69 15.43
CA PHE A 222 -10.08 11.40 14.94
C PHE A 222 -10.82 12.15 16.07
N ASP A 223 -10.18 12.50 17.17
CA ASP A 223 -10.80 13.22 18.26
C ASP A 223 -10.73 14.75 18.12
N ASN A 224 -9.92 15.25 17.18
CA ASN A 224 -9.76 16.68 16.90
C ASN A 224 -9.40 16.93 15.43
N THR A 225 -10.06 17.91 14.80
CA THR A 225 -9.83 18.28 13.39
C THR A 225 -8.48 18.95 13.12
N ASN A 226 -7.72 19.31 14.13
CA ASN A 226 -6.35 19.82 13.97
C ASN A 226 -5.28 18.72 14.13
N ASN A 227 -5.70 17.47 14.29
CA ASN A 227 -4.77 16.36 14.35
C ASN A 227 -4.18 16.07 12.98
N GLU A 228 -2.86 15.93 12.95
CA GLU A 228 -2.11 15.48 11.78
C GLU A 228 -1.20 14.31 12.17
N PHE A 229 -1.01 13.39 11.29
CA PHE A 229 -0.09 12.26 11.45
C PHE A 229 0.76 12.11 10.20
N TYR A 230 2.05 11.94 10.39
CA TYR A 230 3.02 11.78 9.30
C TYR A 230 3.82 10.50 9.50
N LEU A 231 4.05 9.76 8.41
CA LEU A 231 4.74 8.47 8.40
C LEU A 231 5.68 8.36 7.21
N THR A 232 6.92 7.93 7.44
CA THR A 232 7.89 7.56 6.38
C THR A 232 8.98 6.65 6.92
N GLY A 233 9.85 6.15 6.04
CA GLY A 233 10.99 5.32 6.43
C GLY A 233 10.59 4.01 7.09
N VAL A 234 9.48 3.41 6.65
CA VAL A 234 8.97 2.13 7.18
C VAL A 234 9.84 1.00 6.69
N GLN A 235 10.48 0.30 7.63
CA GLN A 235 11.36 -0.83 7.35
C GLN A 235 11.10 -1.98 8.30
N LEU A 236 10.78 -3.15 7.75
CA LEU A 236 10.71 -4.42 8.48
C LEU A 236 11.88 -5.29 8.08
N GLU A 237 12.71 -5.66 9.03
CA GLU A 237 13.92 -6.45 8.78
C GLU A 237 14.06 -7.61 9.77
N VAL A 238 14.81 -8.64 9.38
CA VAL A 238 15.12 -9.79 10.23
C VAL A 238 16.12 -9.37 11.29
N GLY A 239 15.87 -9.76 12.52
CA GLY A 239 16.75 -9.53 13.67
C GLY A 239 16.10 -8.68 14.75
N ASP A 240 16.82 -8.52 15.85
CA ASP A 240 16.40 -7.82 17.07
C ASP A 240 16.87 -6.35 17.13
N LYS A 241 17.47 -5.84 16.04
CA LYS A 241 18.02 -4.48 15.97
C LYS A 241 17.63 -3.83 14.64
N ALA A 242 17.24 -2.56 14.71
CA ALA A 242 17.05 -1.75 13.53
C ALA A 242 18.39 -1.29 12.95
N THR A 243 18.59 -1.51 11.66
CA THR A 243 19.70 -0.92 10.90
C THR A 243 19.28 0.43 10.30
N ASP A 244 20.20 1.14 9.66
CA ASP A 244 19.84 2.34 8.89
C ASP A 244 18.85 1.97 7.77
N PHE A 245 17.96 2.92 7.44
CA PHE A 245 16.96 2.71 6.40
C PHE A 245 17.63 2.37 5.07
N GLU A 246 17.12 1.32 4.42
CA GLU A 246 17.62 0.86 3.11
C GLU A 246 17.00 1.72 2.00
N HIS A 247 17.70 2.80 1.65
CA HIS A 247 17.30 3.65 0.53
C HIS A 247 17.49 2.93 -0.81
N MET A 248 16.46 2.96 -1.63
CA MET A 248 16.49 2.47 -3.01
C MET A 248 16.40 3.62 -4.00
N SER A 249 16.84 3.39 -5.24
CA SER A 249 16.58 4.36 -6.31
C SER A 249 15.07 4.44 -6.58
N PHE A 250 14.59 5.61 -7.01
CA PHE A 250 13.18 5.76 -7.39
C PHE A 250 12.73 4.73 -8.45
N ALA A 251 13.62 4.45 -9.42
CA ALA A 251 13.33 3.49 -10.48
C ALA A 251 13.13 2.06 -9.95
N ASP A 252 13.97 1.62 -9.00
CA ASP A 252 13.85 0.30 -8.40
C ASP A 252 12.58 0.19 -7.53
N GLU A 253 12.28 1.23 -6.76
CA GLU A 253 11.07 1.29 -5.93
C GLU A 253 9.81 1.28 -6.81
N LEU A 254 9.80 2.08 -7.89
CA LEU A 254 8.70 2.09 -8.84
C LEU A 254 8.47 0.71 -9.49
N GLN A 255 9.54 0.02 -9.89
CA GLN A 255 9.41 -1.34 -10.45
C GLN A 255 8.73 -2.32 -9.47
N LYS A 256 9.04 -2.22 -8.18
CA LYS A 256 8.37 -3.03 -7.15
C LYS A 256 6.89 -2.67 -7.02
N CYS A 257 6.55 -1.38 -7.08
CA CYS A 257 5.16 -0.91 -7.03
C CYS A 257 4.35 -1.31 -8.26
N LEU A 258 4.96 -1.26 -9.46
CA LEU A 258 4.32 -1.65 -10.73
C LEU A 258 3.85 -3.11 -10.75
N ARG A 259 4.40 -3.98 -9.91
CA ARG A 259 3.93 -5.36 -9.73
C ARG A 259 2.50 -5.41 -9.16
N TYR A 260 2.07 -4.38 -8.45
CA TYR A 260 0.78 -4.31 -7.75
C TYR A 260 -0.19 -3.35 -8.40
N PHE A 261 0.30 -2.23 -8.88
CA PHE A 261 -0.52 -1.25 -9.57
C PHE A 261 0.25 -0.60 -10.72
N THR A 262 -0.40 -0.45 -11.86
CA THR A 262 0.13 0.30 -13.00
C THR A 262 -0.97 1.08 -13.71
N LYS A 263 -0.61 2.17 -14.32
CA LYS A 263 -1.47 3.02 -15.14
C LYS A 263 -0.72 3.45 -16.39
N THR A 264 -1.46 3.80 -17.44
CA THR A 264 -0.88 4.37 -18.67
C THR A 264 -0.75 5.89 -18.61
N TYR A 265 -1.39 6.56 -17.66
CA TYR A 265 -1.19 7.99 -17.42
C TYR A 265 0.23 8.30 -16.92
N ASP A 266 0.73 9.48 -17.21
CA ASP A 266 1.96 9.98 -16.62
C ASP A 266 1.88 10.00 -15.07
N MET A 267 3.01 9.98 -14.41
CA MET A 267 3.09 9.83 -12.94
C MET A 267 2.35 10.95 -12.18
N ASP A 268 2.40 12.17 -12.71
CA ASP A 268 1.79 13.37 -12.14
C ASP A 268 0.32 13.59 -12.55
N VAL A 269 -0.20 12.75 -13.44
CA VAL A 269 -1.60 12.79 -13.88
C VAL A 269 -2.41 11.77 -13.10
N PHE A 270 -3.43 12.21 -12.35
CA PHE A 270 -4.29 11.30 -11.60
C PHE A 270 -5.29 10.58 -12.53
N VAL A 271 -5.71 9.41 -12.11
CA VAL A 271 -6.66 8.56 -12.84
C VAL A 271 -8.02 9.27 -12.99
N GLY A 272 -8.54 9.31 -14.22
CA GLY A 272 -9.81 9.97 -14.49
C GLY A 272 -9.71 11.49 -14.58
N HIS A 273 -8.51 12.03 -14.85
CA HIS A 273 -8.26 13.44 -15.07
C HIS A 273 -9.25 14.04 -16.09
N SER A 274 -9.75 15.27 -15.83
CA SER A 274 -10.81 15.92 -16.60
C SER A 274 -10.35 16.68 -17.85
N GLY A 275 -9.04 16.72 -18.13
CA GLY A 275 -8.45 17.33 -19.32
C GLY A 275 -8.32 16.35 -20.48
N ASP A 276 -7.93 16.86 -21.66
CA ASP A 276 -7.43 16.02 -22.74
C ASP A 276 -6.04 15.48 -22.36
N ASP A 277 -5.91 14.17 -22.31
CA ASP A 277 -4.64 13.50 -21.99
C ASP A 277 -4.46 12.31 -22.94
N TYR A 278 -3.60 12.46 -23.91
CA TYR A 278 -3.27 11.41 -24.89
C TYR A 278 -1.91 10.75 -24.60
N ASP A 279 -1.13 11.35 -23.74
CA ASP A 279 0.22 10.86 -23.45
C ASP A 279 0.16 9.53 -22.71
N GLY A 280 0.91 8.55 -23.19
CA GLY A 280 0.88 7.19 -22.68
C GLY A 280 -0.37 6.37 -23.04
N SER A 281 -1.38 6.96 -23.70
CA SER A 281 -2.58 6.21 -24.09
C SER A 281 -2.26 5.14 -25.12
N MET A 282 -2.87 3.95 -24.95
CA MET A 282 -2.89 2.91 -26.00
C MET A 282 -3.70 3.43 -27.19
N ALA A 283 -3.19 3.29 -28.40
CA ALA A 283 -3.91 3.71 -29.59
C ALA A 283 -3.87 2.66 -30.71
N GLN A 284 -5.00 2.46 -31.36
CA GLN A 284 -5.13 1.55 -32.50
C GLN A 284 -6.15 2.06 -33.50
N ARG A 285 -5.98 1.66 -34.76
CA ARG A 285 -7.01 1.81 -35.76
C ARG A 285 -7.97 0.62 -35.71
N SER A 286 -9.26 0.86 -35.53
CA SER A 286 -10.28 -0.16 -35.59
C SER A 286 -10.37 -0.76 -37.01
N ILE A 287 -10.62 -2.04 -37.13
CA ILE A 287 -10.78 -2.74 -38.42
C ILE A 287 -12.25 -2.94 -38.80
N SER A 288 -13.15 -2.87 -37.81
CA SER A 288 -14.58 -3.13 -38.02
C SER A 288 -15.42 -2.31 -37.05
N SER A 289 -16.58 -1.81 -37.51
CA SER A 289 -17.60 -1.20 -36.67
C SER A 289 -18.67 -2.21 -36.20
N THR A 290 -18.68 -3.42 -36.73
CA THR A 290 -19.70 -4.44 -36.46
C THR A 290 -19.14 -5.66 -35.72
N SER A 291 -17.83 -5.80 -35.69
CA SER A 291 -17.13 -6.91 -35.00
C SER A 291 -16.32 -6.40 -33.83
N SER A 292 -16.10 -7.28 -32.86
CA SER A 292 -15.23 -7.00 -31.75
C SER A 292 -13.79 -6.76 -32.22
N ASN A 293 -13.21 -5.68 -31.75
CA ASN A 293 -11.78 -5.37 -31.94
C ASN A 293 -11.04 -5.60 -30.61
N GLN A 294 -9.75 -5.88 -30.68
CA GLN A 294 -8.90 -6.01 -29.50
C GLN A 294 -7.61 -5.23 -29.68
N LEU A 295 -7.20 -4.55 -28.63
CA LEU A 295 -5.90 -3.90 -28.50
C LEU A 295 -5.20 -4.50 -27.29
N GLY A 296 -3.99 -5.03 -27.46
CA GLY A 296 -3.21 -5.63 -26.39
C GLY A 296 -1.91 -4.88 -26.15
N GLU A 297 -1.54 -4.77 -24.88
CA GLU A 297 -0.29 -4.17 -24.46
C GLU A 297 0.33 -4.95 -23.29
N PRO A 298 1.64 -5.26 -23.35
CA PRO A 298 2.33 -5.90 -22.26
C PRO A 298 2.50 -4.92 -21.08
N PHE A 299 2.36 -5.42 -19.85
CA PHE A 299 2.78 -4.68 -18.68
C PHE A 299 4.31 -4.56 -18.62
N SER A 300 4.83 -3.44 -18.17
CA SER A 300 6.28 -3.22 -17.97
C SER A 300 6.89 -4.17 -16.96
N VAL A 301 6.11 -4.64 -15.99
CA VAL A 301 6.46 -5.64 -14.99
C VAL A 301 5.34 -6.66 -14.89
N ARG A 302 5.68 -7.94 -14.70
CA ARG A 302 4.65 -8.96 -14.44
C ARG A 302 3.88 -8.61 -13.18
N MET A 303 2.55 -8.47 -13.29
CA MET A 303 1.67 -8.21 -12.17
C MET A 303 1.68 -9.38 -11.15
N ARG A 304 1.39 -9.09 -9.89
CA ARG A 304 1.34 -10.10 -8.81
C ARG A 304 0.34 -11.22 -9.10
N ALA A 305 -0.81 -10.84 -9.59
CA ALA A 305 -1.91 -11.73 -9.96
C ALA A 305 -2.59 -11.17 -11.21
N MET A 306 -3.61 -11.83 -11.71
CA MET A 306 -4.48 -11.28 -12.75
C MET A 306 -5.10 -9.98 -12.21
N PRO A 307 -4.78 -8.80 -12.81
CA PRO A 307 -5.24 -7.55 -12.27
C PRO A 307 -6.72 -7.28 -12.56
N THR A 308 -7.35 -6.50 -11.71
CA THR A 308 -8.57 -5.78 -12.06
C THR A 308 -8.20 -4.60 -12.95
N VAL A 309 -8.74 -4.56 -14.17
CA VAL A 309 -8.42 -3.51 -15.14
C VAL A 309 -9.62 -2.61 -15.36
N THR A 310 -9.39 -1.30 -15.26
CA THR A 310 -10.37 -0.27 -15.59
C THR A 310 -9.85 0.57 -16.75
N PHE A 311 -10.69 0.74 -17.78
CA PHE A 311 -10.37 1.54 -18.96
C PHE A 311 -10.96 2.94 -18.88
N TYR A 312 -10.26 3.90 -19.49
CA TYR A 312 -10.67 5.30 -19.60
C TYR A 312 -10.31 5.83 -20.99
N GLY A 313 -11.10 6.75 -21.52
CA GLY A 313 -10.72 7.48 -22.71
C GLY A 313 -9.88 8.73 -22.35
N PRO A 314 -9.06 9.23 -23.29
CA PRO A 314 -8.13 10.34 -23.04
C PRO A 314 -8.79 11.73 -23.14
N THR A 315 -10.11 11.85 -23.18
CA THR A 315 -10.81 13.12 -23.29
C THR A 315 -11.90 13.26 -22.22
N PRO A 316 -12.28 14.49 -21.82
CA PRO A 316 -13.33 14.69 -20.80
C PRO A 316 -14.65 13.98 -21.11
N ALA A 317 -14.99 13.81 -22.38
CA ALA A 317 -16.19 13.09 -22.80
C ALA A 317 -16.07 11.55 -22.68
N THR A 318 -14.88 11.02 -22.51
CA THR A 318 -14.59 9.58 -22.57
C THR A 318 -13.80 9.06 -21.36
N ASN A 319 -13.38 9.90 -20.42
CA ASN A 319 -12.58 9.52 -19.27
C ASN A 319 -13.38 8.88 -18.10
N THR A 320 -14.58 8.40 -18.38
CA THR A 320 -15.39 7.65 -17.43
C THR A 320 -14.95 6.18 -17.41
N ALA A 321 -14.92 5.57 -16.22
CA ALA A 321 -14.57 4.16 -16.05
C ALA A 321 -15.40 3.25 -16.96
N GLY A 322 -14.73 2.31 -17.64
CA GLY A 322 -15.34 1.38 -18.58
C GLY A 322 -15.57 1.97 -19.98
N THR A 323 -15.08 3.18 -20.30
CA THR A 323 -15.17 3.77 -21.62
C THR A 323 -13.80 4.03 -22.24
N ILE A 324 -13.76 4.13 -23.57
CA ILE A 324 -12.58 4.53 -24.36
C ILE A 324 -13.01 5.53 -25.42
N ARG A 325 -12.05 6.24 -26.01
CA ARG A 325 -12.32 7.19 -27.07
C ARG A 325 -12.49 6.49 -28.42
N GLY A 326 -13.64 6.74 -29.07
CA GLY A 326 -13.92 6.39 -30.44
C GLY A 326 -13.79 7.56 -31.41
N SER A 327 -14.26 7.35 -32.65
CA SER A 327 -14.30 8.39 -33.68
C SER A 327 -15.13 9.60 -33.23
N GLY A 328 -14.61 10.81 -33.52
CA GLY A 328 -15.30 12.06 -33.16
C GLY A 328 -15.43 12.30 -31.64
N ASN A 329 -14.50 11.76 -30.85
CA ASN A 329 -14.52 11.81 -29.37
C ASN A 329 -15.75 11.12 -28.75
N ALA A 330 -16.35 10.17 -29.45
CA ALA A 330 -17.45 9.39 -28.88
C ALA A 330 -16.95 8.40 -27.83
N ALA A 331 -17.67 8.31 -26.70
CA ALA A 331 -17.43 7.29 -25.71
C ALA A 331 -17.87 5.91 -26.25
N ILE A 332 -17.00 4.91 -26.11
CA ILE A 332 -17.28 3.51 -26.49
C ILE A 332 -17.08 2.66 -25.23
N THR A 333 -17.96 1.69 -25.02
CA THR A 333 -17.79 0.71 -23.93
C THR A 333 -16.57 -0.17 -24.19
N ALA A 334 -15.71 -0.27 -23.16
CA ALA A 334 -14.54 -1.14 -23.17
C ALA A 334 -14.69 -2.25 -22.15
N ASN A 335 -14.28 -3.44 -22.53
CA ASN A 335 -14.28 -4.62 -21.68
C ASN A 335 -12.88 -5.24 -21.66
N LEU A 336 -12.57 -5.95 -20.58
CA LEU A 336 -11.35 -6.73 -20.51
C LEU A 336 -11.44 -7.90 -21.51
N GLY A 337 -10.46 -7.99 -22.41
CA GLY A 337 -10.39 -9.10 -23.38
C GLY A 337 -9.99 -10.40 -22.72
N GLY A 338 -10.56 -11.53 -23.17
CA GLY A 338 -10.36 -12.84 -22.57
C GLY A 338 -8.92 -13.40 -22.65
N ASN A 339 -8.02 -12.74 -23.37
CA ASN A 339 -6.59 -13.09 -23.44
C ASN A 339 -5.73 -12.33 -22.43
N SER A 340 -6.33 -11.46 -21.61
CA SER A 340 -5.61 -10.74 -20.55
C SER A 340 -5.09 -11.71 -19.48
N ASN A 341 -3.92 -11.37 -18.91
CA ASN A 341 -3.27 -12.16 -17.87
C ASN A 341 -2.30 -11.25 -17.07
N GLU A 342 -1.47 -11.79 -16.20
CA GLU A 342 -0.52 -11.00 -15.39
C GLU A 342 0.59 -10.31 -16.19
N ARG A 343 0.68 -10.56 -17.50
CA ARG A 343 1.74 -10.01 -18.38
C ARG A 343 1.21 -9.04 -19.42
N THR A 344 -0.08 -9.15 -19.76
CA THR A 344 -0.65 -8.43 -20.89
C THR A 344 -2.10 -8.08 -20.61
N VAL A 345 -2.45 -6.82 -20.87
CA VAL A 345 -3.83 -6.37 -20.90
C VAL A 345 -4.33 -6.38 -22.35
N TYR A 346 -5.58 -6.80 -22.55
CA TYR A 346 -6.32 -6.62 -23.78
C TYR A 346 -7.60 -5.85 -23.50
N VAL A 347 -7.78 -4.74 -24.21
CA VAL A 347 -9.07 -4.05 -24.25
C VAL A 347 -9.88 -4.59 -25.42
N GLN A 348 -11.13 -5.00 -25.17
CA GLN A 348 -12.08 -5.44 -26.17
C GLN A 348 -13.20 -4.42 -26.32
N PHE A 349 -13.51 -4.03 -27.55
CA PHE A 349 -14.51 -3.02 -27.85
C PHE A 349 -15.15 -3.24 -29.22
N THR A 350 -16.33 -2.64 -29.43
CA THR A 350 -16.94 -2.48 -30.74
C THR A 350 -16.86 -1.01 -31.14
N SER A 351 -16.18 -0.70 -32.23
CA SER A 351 -16.01 0.68 -32.70
C SER A 351 -17.32 1.25 -33.22
N ASN A 352 -17.50 2.55 -33.06
CA ASN A 352 -18.61 3.30 -33.67
C ASN A 352 -18.42 3.51 -35.20
N GLN A 353 -17.21 3.34 -35.71
CA GLN A 353 -16.87 3.41 -37.14
C GLN A 353 -15.74 2.45 -37.49
N SER A 354 -15.79 1.90 -38.73
CA SER A 354 -14.67 1.13 -39.28
C SER A 354 -13.48 2.03 -39.60
N TYR A 355 -12.28 1.51 -39.40
CA TYR A 355 -11.01 2.19 -39.70
C TYR A 355 -10.79 3.53 -38.97
N SER A 356 -11.43 3.73 -37.84
CA SER A 356 -11.25 4.92 -37.00
C SER A 356 -10.16 4.71 -35.95
N TYR A 357 -9.55 5.80 -35.51
CA TYR A 357 -8.60 5.73 -34.38
C TYR A 357 -9.36 5.58 -33.08
N ILE A 358 -8.90 4.64 -32.28
CA ILE A 358 -9.38 4.37 -30.93
C ILE A 358 -8.23 4.60 -29.99
N SER A 359 -8.47 5.24 -28.87
CA SER A 359 -7.46 5.42 -27.81
C SER A 359 -8.05 5.17 -26.43
N ALA A 360 -7.21 4.64 -25.56
CA ALA A 360 -7.57 4.22 -24.22
C ALA A 360 -6.42 4.43 -23.23
N HIS A 361 -6.77 4.84 -22.04
CA HIS A 361 -5.96 4.63 -20.85
C HIS A 361 -6.49 3.43 -20.08
N TYR A 362 -5.68 2.89 -19.22
CA TYR A 362 -6.10 1.90 -18.23
C TYR A 362 -5.40 2.09 -16.88
N THR A 363 -6.04 1.55 -15.87
CA THR A 363 -5.40 1.16 -14.61
C THR A 363 -5.47 -0.35 -14.48
N ALA A 364 -4.43 -0.96 -13.95
CA ALA A 364 -4.41 -2.39 -13.62
C ALA A 364 -4.00 -2.54 -12.15
N ASP A 365 -4.90 -3.12 -11.36
CA ASP A 365 -4.78 -3.25 -9.91
C ASP A 365 -4.72 -4.73 -9.53
N ALA A 366 -3.60 -5.14 -8.94
CA ALA A 366 -3.33 -6.49 -8.44
C ALA A 366 -2.85 -6.45 -6.98
N GLU A 367 -3.32 -5.48 -6.20
CA GLU A 367 -2.96 -5.35 -4.78
C GLU A 367 -3.38 -6.57 -3.95
N LEU A 368 -2.81 -6.70 -2.73
CA LEU A 368 -3.03 -7.83 -1.83
C LEU A 368 -4.36 -7.73 -1.09
#